data_54887a5aea2a73c3ba833e0d4348ad1b
#
_entry.id   54887a5aea2a73c3ba833e0d4348ad1b
#
_cell.length_a   1.000
_cell.length_b   1.000
_cell.length_c   1.000
_cell.angle_alpha   90.00
_cell.angle_beta   90.00
_cell.angle_gamma   90.00
#
_symmetry.space_group_name_H-M   'P 1'
#
loop_
_entity.id
_entity.type
_entity.pdbx_description
1 polymer ?
#
loop_
_entity_poly.entity_id
_entity_poly.type
_entity_poly.pdbx_seq_one_letter_code
_entity_poly.pdbx_strand_id
1 'polypeptide(L)'
;MKHIMLDCYGANERQLDDVKLINEVLNRLVYKLQIKPIEPPHLLPYYYGSVKEDIGVSGKLLLLGGHVTIHTFPLRTCYFVDIFYDGEFSEEDVIEFFSNELPYNKNTSNVEVRNRDINSFDMVEYSSDDDFGPHVLLDLEATNTPNMETFFDFLENLVTRINMDPISRATVLKSSPVNPKYLSAIIVIAQSHIALHYNYETQKIYADIFSCAPFNYSEMDLEFGSLGKVISNEFVVRGSKHFDKVRSIKEEDLTECYTYWQRVINKR
;
A
#
# COMPACT_ATOMS: atom_id res chain seq x y z
N MET A 1 0.57 13.12 12.45
CA MET A 1 0.52 11.71 11.98
C MET A 1 1.48 11.53 10.84
N LYS A 2 2.17 10.39 10.76
CA LYS A 2 3.19 10.12 9.73
C LYS A 2 2.72 9.00 8.81
N HIS A 3 2.91 9.18 7.49
CA HIS A 3 2.69 8.18 6.46
C HIS A 3 4.01 7.93 5.72
N ILE A 4 4.53 6.69 5.79
CA ILE A 4 5.72 6.26 5.05
C ILE A 4 5.27 5.28 3.98
N MET A 5 5.72 5.53 2.75
CA MET A 5 5.43 4.74 1.56
C MET A 5 6.74 4.24 0.97
N LEU A 6 6.89 2.93 0.79
CA LEU A 6 8.06 2.32 0.16
C LEU A 6 7.66 1.67 -1.16
N ASP A 7 8.42 1.96 -2.21
CA ASP A 7 8.33 1.33 -3.52
C ASP A 7 9.63 0.56 -3.75
N CYS A 8 9.61 -0.75 -3.50
CA CYS A 8 10.80 -1.59 -3.44
C CYS A 8 10.91 -2.50 -4.66
N TYR A 9 12.04 -2.44 -5.37
CA TYR A 9 12.32 -3.18 -6.59
C TYR A 9 13.54 -4.10 -6.46
N GLY A 10 13.62 -5.12 -7.32
CA GLY A 10 14.71 -6.08 -7.33
C GLY A 10 14.70 -7.04 -6.16
N ALA A 11 13.53 -7.26 -5.56
CA ALA A 11 13.33 -8.23 -4.49
C ALA A 11 13.27 -9.67 -5.02
N ASN A 12 13.41 -10.64 -4.14
CA ASN A 12 13.39 -12.05 -4.51
C ASN A 12 11.95 -12.53 -4.76
N GLU A 13 11.66 -13.01 -5.97
CA GLU A 13 10.36 -13.52 -6.40
C GLU A 13 9.76 -14.54 -5.42
N ARG A 14 10.55 -15.52 -4.96
CA ARG A 14 10.10 -16.58 -4.06
C ARG A 14 9.73 -16.06 -2.67
N GLN A 15 10.46 -15.04 -2.17
CA GLN A 15 10.14 -14.41 -0.89
C GLN A 15 8.85 -13.59 -0.98
N LEU A 16 8.61 -12.93 -2.12
CA LEU A 16 7.40 -12.15 -2.35
C LEU A 16 6.14 -13.01 -2.51
N ASP A 17 6.29 -14.28 -2.86
CA ASP A 17 5.20 -15.26 -3.01
C ASP A 17 5.03 -16.16 -1.77
N ASP A 18 5.85 -15.97 -0.75
CA ASP A 18 5.79 -16.74 0.49
C ASP A 18 4.86 -16.08 1.51
N VAL A 19 3.59 -16.54 1.53
CA VAL A 19 2.53 -16.06 2.44
C VAL A 19 2.97 -16.13 3.92
N LYS A 20 3.69 -17.21 4.29
CA LYS A 20 4.17 -17.37 5.67
C LYS A 20 5.24 -16.33 6.01
N LEU A 21 6.20 -16.11 5.11
CA LEU A 21 7.24 -15.11 5.29
C LEU A 21 6.62 -13.71 5.40
N ILE A 22 5.68 -13.33 4.50
CA ILE A 22 5.02 -12.03 4.55
C ILE A 22 4.26 -11.85 5.87
N ASN A 23 3.56 -12.88 6.36
CA ASN A 23 2.93 -12.82 7.68
C ASN A 23 3.95 -12.59 8.81
N GLU A 24 5.06 -13.30 8.79
CA GLU A 24 6.12 -13.13 9.78
C GLU A 24 6.78 -11.76 9.71
N VAL A 25 6.98 -11.22 8.50
CA VAL A 25 7.50 -9.86 8.28
C VAL A 25 6.58 -8.83 8.94
N LEU A 26 5.28 -8.87 8.70
CA LEU A 26 4.32 -7.94 9.32
C LEU A 26 4.32 -8.04 10.85
N ASN A 27 4.38 -9.25 11.41
CA ASN A 27 4.48 -9.44 12.86
C ASN A 27 5.79 -8.90 13.45
N ARG A 28 6.93 -9.12 12.78
CA ARG A 28 8.23 -8.59 13.22
C ARG A 28 8.32 -7.06 13.07
N LEU A 29 7.68 -6.50 12.03
CA LEU A 29 7.63 -5.05 11.81
C LEU A 29 7.02 -4.32 13.00
N VAL A 30 5.84 -4.74 13.45
CA VAL A 30 5.15 -4.08 14.58
C VAL A 30 5.97 -4.17 15.87
N TYR A 31 6.68 -5.27 16.08
CA TYR A 31 7.58 -5.44 17.22
C TYR A 31 8.82 -4.55 17.12
N LYS A 32 9.49 -4.51 15.94
CA LYS A 32 10.69 -3.69 15.70
C LYS A 32 10.40 -2.21 15.86
N LEU A 33 9.30 -1.74 15.27
CA LEU A 33 8.90 -0.32 15.31
C LEU A 33 8.15 0.07 16.59
N GLN A 34 7.81 -0.88 17.46
CA GLN A 34 7.01 -0.68 18.68
C GLN A 34 5.64 -0.02 18.41
N ILE A 35 5.10 -0.20 17.21
CA ILE A 35 3.76 0.25 16.84
C ILE A 35 2.70 -0.72 17.38
N LYS A 36 1.48 -0.21 17.61
CA LYS A 36 0.44 -0.97 18.33
C LYS A 36 -0.62 -1.53 17.39
N PRO A 37 -0.60 -2.83 17.07
CA PRO A 37 -1.65 -3.46 16.27
C PRO A 37 -2.94 -3.63 17.10
N ILE A 38 -4.09 -3.55 16.43
CA ILE A 38 -5.42 -3.83 17.00
C ILE A 38 -6.06 -5.11 16.44
N GLU A 39 -5.41 -5.72 15.46
CA GLU A 39 -5.76 -7.03 14.89
C GLU A 39 -4.47 -7.78 14.49
N PRO A 40 -4.50 -9.10 14.27
CA PRO A 40 -3.40 -9.81 13.64
C PRO A 40 -3.29 -9.46 12.15
N PRO A 41 -2.13 -9.69 11.49
CA PRO A 41 -2.00 -9.53 10.06
C PRO A 41 -2.98 -10.41 9.28
N HIS A 42 -3.58 -9.85 8.22
CA HIS A 42 -4.41 -10.57 7.28
C HIS A 42 -3.73 -10.65 5.92
N LEU A 43 -3.55 -11.85 5.39
CA LEU A 43 -2.92 -12.11 4.10
C LEU A 43 -3.98 -12.55 3.09
N LEU A 44 -3.93 -11.94 1.92
CA LEU A 44 -4.85 -12.15 0.81
C LEU A 44 -4.04 -12.48 -0.46
N PRO A 45 -3.77 -13.76 -0.73
CA PRO A 45 -3.18 -14.18 -1.99
C PRO A 45 -4.12 -13.87 -3.16
N TYR A 46 -3.58 -13.25 -4.21
CA TYR A 46 -4.32 -12.86 -5.40
C TYR A 46 -3.65 -13.42 -6.65
N TYR A 47 -4.21 -14.53 -7.21
CA TYR A 47 -3.64 -15.26 -8.34
C TYR A 47 -4.61 -15.40 -9.52
N TYR A 48 -5.75 -14.71 -9.48
CA TYR A 48 -6.83 -14.84 -10.47
C TYR A 48 -7.11 -13.54 -11.24
N GLY A 49 -6.21 -12.55 -11.13
CA GLY A 49 -6.30 -11.30 -11.88
C GLY A 49 -6.08 -11.49 -13.39
N SER A 50 -6.62 -10.57 -14.18
CA SER A 50 -6.48 -10.57 -15.65
C SER A 50 -5.06 -10.23 -16.11
N VAL A 51 -4.31 -9.46 -15.31
CA VAL A 51 -2.91 -9.12 -15.54
C VAL A 51 -2.03 -10.08 -14.75
N LYS A 52 -1.34 -10.96 -15.44
CA LYS A 52 -0.52 -12.00 -14.83
C LYS A 52 0.61 -11.45 -13.98
N GLU A 53 1.19 -10.34 -14.39
CA GLU A 53 2.30 -9.67 -13.70
C GLU A 53 1.87 -9.06 -12.36
N ASP A 54 0.56 -8.82 -12.16
CA ASP A 54 0.01 -8.22 -10.96
C ASP A 54 -0.49 -9.25 -9.93
N ILE A 55 -0.22 -10.53 -10.14
CA ILE A 55 -0.49 -11.56 -9.12
C ILE A 55 0.49 -11.44 -7.95
N GLY A 56 0.07 -11.85 -6.77
CA GLY A 56 0.91 -11.84 -5.57
C GLY A 56 0.13 -11.89 -4.27
N VAL A 57 0.69 -11.37 -3.22
CA VAL A 57 0.12 -11.37 -1.87
C VAL A 57 -0.10 -9.95 -1.38
N SER A 58 -1.34 -9.63 -1.02
CA SER A 58 -1.65 -8.42 -0.25
C SER A 58 -1.73 -8.75 1.23
N GLY A 59 -1.01 -8.00 2.05
CA GLY A 59 -1.08 -8.08 3.51
C GLY A 59 -1.59 -6.78 4.10
N LYS A 60 -2.44 -6.86 5.11
CA LYS A 60 -2.94 -5.70 5.85
C LYS A 60 -2.92 -5.93 7.34
N LEU A 61 -2.82 -4.84 8.11
CA LEU A 61 -2.81 -4.84 9.56
C LEU A 61 -3.31 -3.47 10.06
N LEU A 62 -4.41 -3.44 10.81
CA LEU A 62 -4.88 -2.22 11.46
C LEU A 62 -4.12 -1.95 12.76
N LEU A 63 -3.75 -0.70 12.95
CA LEU A 63 -3.03 -0.19 14.11
C LEU A 63 -3.92 0.71 14.97
N LEU A 64 -3.47 1.04 16.16
CA LEU A 64 -4.07 2.05 17.00
C LEU A 64 -3.89 3.44 16.36
N GLY A 65 -4.83 3.84 15.51
CA GLY A 65 -4.79 5.08 14.74
C GLY A 65 -3.95 5.00 13.47
N GLY A 66 -4.05 3.90 12.75
CA GLY A 66 -3.35 3.72 11.48
C GLY A 66 -3.45 2.32 10.92
N HIS A 67 -2.59 2.03 9.94
CA HIS A 67 -2.48 0.72 9.29
C HIS A 67 -1.07 0.45 8.79
N VAL A 68 -0.81 -0.80 8.47
CA VAL A 68 0.28 -1.26 7.60
C VAL A 68 -0.34 -2.06 6.47
N THR A 69 0.09 -1.79 5.25
CA THR A 69 -0.19 -2.66 4.09
C THR A 69 1.11 -3.04 3.39
N ILE A 70 1.09 -4.21 2.79
CA ILE A 70 2.13 -4.67 1.85
C ILE A 70 1.44 -5.32 0.65
N HIS A 71 1.85 -4.92 -0.55
CA HIS A 71 1.41 -5.51 -1.80
C HIS A 71 2.62 -6.04 -2.55
N THR A 72 2.68 -7.35 -2.75
CA THR A 72 3.80 -8.00 -3.43
C THR A 72 3.44 -8.33 -4.87
N PHE A 73 4.42 -8.20 -5.75
CA PHE A 73 4.32 -8.51 -7.18
C PHE A 73 5.51 -9.41 -7.55
N PRO A 74 5.43 -10.72 -7.26
CA PRO A 74 6.55 -11.65 -7.46
C PRO A 74 7.13 -11.62 -8.86
N LEU A 75 6.27 -11.66 -9.90
CA LEU A 75 6.70 -11.65 -11.29
C LEU A 75 7.33 -10.32 -11.74
N ARG A 76 7.00 -9.21 -11.06
CA ARG A 76 7.64 -7.90 -11.24
C ARG A 76 8.87 -7.72 -10.35
N THR A 77 9.14 -8.65 -9.42
CA THR A 77 10.18 -8.57 -8.40
C THR A 77 10.12 -7.27 -7.58
N CYS A 78 8.90 -6.78 -7.31
CA CYS A 78 8.70 -5.57 -6.53
C CYS A 78 7.61 -5.74 -5.47
N TYR A 79 7.62 -4.85 -4.50
CA TYR A 79 6.56 -4.74 -3.49
C TYR A 79 6.41 -3.31 -3.03
N PHE A 80 5.21 -2.97 -2.58
CA PHE A 80 4.85 -1.66 -2.05
C PHE A 80 4.40 -1.80 -0.61
N VAL A 81 4.86 -0.89 0.25
CA VAL A 81 4.49 -0.85 1.67
C VAL A 81 3.96 0.51 2.01
N ASP A 82 2.91 0.53 2.81
CA ASP A 82 2.37 1.73 3.41
C ASP A 82 2.31 1.55 4.92
N ILE A 83 2.81 2.54 5.67
CA ILE A 83 2.74 2.61 7.13
C ILE A 83 2.20 3.97 7.48
N PHE A 84 0.93 4.03 7.85
CA PHE A 84 0.28 5.21 8.40
C PHE A 84 0.05 5.00 9.90
N TYR A 85 0.50 5.93 10.74
CA TYR A 85 0.39 5.76 12.19
C TYR A 85 0.37 7.08 12.97
N ASP A 86 -0.49 7.15 14.00
CA ASP A 86 -0.56 8.25 14.97
C ASP A 86 0.36 7.99 16.17
N GLY A 87 1.63 7.79 15.90
CA GLY A 87 2.65 7.58 16.92
C GLY A 87 4.03 7.81 16.34
N GLU A 88 5.02 7.79 17.23
CA GLU A 88 6.40 7.97 16.80
C GLU A 88 6.98 6.64 16.27
N PHE A 89 7.64 6.71 15.13
CA PHE A 89 8.50 5.67 14.58
C PHE A 89 9.52 6.28 13.62
N SER A 90 10.65 5.61 13.47
CA SER A 90 11.77 6.08 12.66
C SER A 90 11.65 5.60 11.22
N GLU A 91 11.89 6.49 10.27
CA GLU A 91 12.01 6.18 8.85
C GLU A 91 13.21 5.26 8.59
N GLU A 92 14.34 5.54 9.24
CA GLU A 92 15.56 4.75 9.13
C GLU A 92 15.34 3.30 9.61
N ASP A 93 14.59 3.10 10.70
CA ASP A 93 14.24 1.77 11.20
C ASP A 93 13.35 1.00 10.21
N VAL A 94 12.42 1.68 9.52
CA VAL A 94 11.58 1.07 8.48
C VAL A 94 12.45 0.62 7.30
N ILE A 95 13.32 1.50 6.79
CA ILE A 95 14.21 1.21 5.66
C ILE A 95 15.17 0.07 6.02
N GLU A 96 15.77 0.10 7.21
CA GLU A 96 16.66 -0.95 7.69
C GLU A 96 15.91 -2.28 7.81
N PHE A 97 14.70 -2.27 8.38
CA PHE A 97 13.89 -3.46 8.56
C PHE A 97 13.60 -4.15 7.23
N PHE A 98 13.02 -3.44 6.26
CA PHE A 98 12.70 -4.04 4.96
C PHE A 98 13.94 -4.43 4.15
N SER A 99 15.05 -3.70 4.30
CA SER A 99 16.33 -4.07 3.68
C SER A 99 16.87 -5.41 4.18
N ASN A 100 16.55 -5.79 5.42
CA ASN A 100 16.98 -7.05 6.02
C ASN A 100 15.98 -8.19 5.81
N GLU A 101 14.68 -7.91 5.93
CA GLU A 101 13.62 -8.93 5.89
C GLU A 101 13.19 -9.31 4.46
N LEU A 102 13.05 -8.31 3.58
CA LEU A 102 12.73 -8.46 2.16
C LEU A 102 13.70 -7.62 1.32
N PRO A 103 14.96 -8.08 1.17
CA PRO A 103 16.00 -7.30 0.50
C PRO A 103 15.59 -6.81 -0.89
N TYR A 104 15.88 -5.55 -1.18
CA TYR A 104 15.56 -4.85 -2.42
C TYR A 104 16.74 -4.00 -2.90
N ASN A 105 16.69 -3.52 -4.13
CA ASN A 105 17.72 -2.65 -4.70
C ASN A 105 17.44 -1.19 -4.34
N LYS A 106 18.20 -0.65 -3.38
CA LYS A 106 18.05 0.74 -2.90
C LYS A 106 18.22 1.81 -3.99
N ASN A 107 18.98 1.52 -5.05
CA ASN A 107 19.25 2.48 -6.12
C ASN A 107 18.07 2.64 -7.10
N THR A 108 17.14 1.69 -7.11
CA THR A 108 15.96 1.70 -7.99
C THR A 108 14.66 1.80 -7.22
N SER A 109 14.75 1.89 -5.90
CA SER A 109 13.61 1.95 -4.99
C SER A 109 13.42 3.36 -4.45
N ASN A 110 12.20 3.67 -4.04
CA ASN A 110 11.83 4.98 -3.51
C ASN A 110 11.23 4.88 -2.10
N VAL A 111 11.46 5.92 -1.30
CA VAL A 111 10.81 6.09 0.01
C VAL A 111 10.21 7.49 0.04
N GLU A 112 8.93 7.55 0.30
CA GLU A 112 8.18 8.79 0.40
C GLU A 112 7.63 8.94 1.82
N VAL A 113 7.76 10.13 2.42
CA VAL A 113 7.26 10.44 3.77
C VAL A 113 6.35 11.64 3.71
N ARG A 114 5.15 11.51 4.27
CA ARG A 114 4.17 12.58 4.39
C ARG A 114 3.74 12.79 5.84
N ASN A 115 3.67 14.05 6.23
CA ASN A 115 3.05 14.48 7.49
C ASN A 115 1.62 14.90 7.21
N ARG A 116 0.65 14.11 7.71
CA ARG A 116 -0.78 14.27 7.43
C ARG A 116 -1.47 15.39 8.21
N ASP A 117 -0.75 16.12 9.07
CA ASP A 117 -1.31 17.23 9.85
C ASP A 117 -1.14 18.61 9.18
N ILE A 118 -0.59 18.63 7.98
CA ILE A 118 -0.33 19.84 7.19
C ILE A 118 -1.41 19.93 6.11
N ASN A 119 -2.17 21.04 6.10
CA ASN A 119 -3.14 21.28 5.03
C ASN A 119 -2.37 21.50 3.72
N SER A 120 -2.53 20.56 2.79
CA SER A 120 -1.86 20.57 1.51
C SER A 120 -2.86 20.18 0.40
N PHE A 121 -2.73 20.82 -0.76
CA PHE A 121 -3.46 20.45 -1.97
C PHE A 121 -2.43 20.37 -3.10
N ASP A 122 -1.81 19.22 -3.21
CA ASP A 122 -0.75 18.97 -4.18
C ASP A 122 -1.17 17.88 -5.15
N MET A 123 -1.29 18.26 -6.43
CA MET A 123 -1.66 17.36 -7.51
C MET A 123 -0.49 17.24 -8.48
N VAL A 124 0.08 16.04 -8.56
CA VAL A 124 1.18 15.71 -9.48
C VAL A 124 0.58 15.06 -10.75
N GLU A 125 1.17 15.30 -11.91
CA GLU A 125 0.78 14.60 -13.13
C GLU A 125 1.12 13.11 -13.03
N TYR A 126 0.14 12.27 -13.33
CA TYR A 126 0.25 10.81 -13.38
C TYR A 126 0.23 10.35 -14.84
N SER A 127 1.23 9.54 -15.21
CA SER A 127 1.32 8.90 -16.52
C SER A 127 1.05 7.41 -16.41
N SER A 128 -0.08 6.93 -16.90
CA SER A 128 -0.41 5.51 -16.88
C SER A 128 0.59 4.62 -17.67
N ASP A 129 1.42 5.21 -18.52
CA ASP A 129 2.43 4.49 -19.30
C ASP A 129 3.77 4.35 -18.57
N ASP A 130 4.10 5.29 -17.68
CA ASP A 130 5.39 5.38 -17.01
C ASP A 130 5.30 5.03 -15.52
N ASP A 131 4.19 5.36 -14.86
CA ASP A 131 3.99 5.23 -13.43
C ASP A 131 3.25 3.94 -13.07
N PHE A 132 3.57 3.37 -11.90
CA PHE A 132 2.92 2.15 -11.45
C PHE A 132 1.48 2.41 -11.01
N GLY A 133 1.26 3.43 -10.18
CA GLY A 133 -0.09 3.77 -9.77
C GLY A 133 -0.23 5.07 -8.98
N PRO A 134 -1.48 5.59 -8.92
CA PRO A 134 -1.82 6.73 -8.10
C PRO A 134 -2.02 6.35 -6.62
N HIS A 135 -1.65 7.26 -5.72
CA HIS A 135 -1.97 7.20 -4.31
C HIS A 135 -2.53 8.56 -3.85
N VAL A 136 -3.78 8.58 -3.43
CA VAL A 136 -4.48 9.77 -2.95
C VAL A 136 -4.52 9.75 -1.43
N LEU A 137 -4.12 10.86 -0.81
CA LEU A 137 -4.11 11.07 0.63
C LEU A 137 -5.08 12.19 0.99
N LEU A 138 -6.14 11.91 1.76
CA LEU A 138 -7.19 12.85 2.10
C LEU A 138 -7.29 13.02 3.62
N ASP A 139 -7.27 14.27 4.08
CA ASP A 139 -7.60 14.60 5.46
C ASP A 139 -8.90 15.41 5.48
N LEU A 140 -9.81 15.03 6.38
CA LEU A 140 -11.14 15.64 6.49
C LEU A 140 -11.45 16.07 7.93
N GLU A 141 -12.20 17.13 8.07
CA GLU A 141 -12.97 17.43 9.28
C GLU A 141 -14.31 16.71 9.17
N ALA A 142 -14.59 15.76 10.06
CA ALA A 142 -15.81 14.98 10.03
C ALA A 142 -17.04 15.85 10.27
N THR A 143 -18.07 15.73 9.42
CA THR A 143 -19.33 16.45 9.62
C THR A 143 -20.11 15.89 10.81
N ASN A 144 -20.05 14.57 10.99
CA ASN A 144 -20.67 13.85 12.09
C ASN A 144 -19.72 12.76 12.58
N THR A 145 -19.88 12.33 13.82
CA THR A 145 -19.14 11.17 14.33
C THR A 145 -19.55 9.91 13.56
N PRO A 146 -18.65 9.30 12.75
CA PRO A 146 -18.98 8.10 12.02
C PRO A 146 -19.11 6.90 12.97
N ASN A 147 -19.96 5.95 12.62
CA ASN A 147 -20.05 4.65 13.26
C ASN A 147 -19.44 3.56 12.37
N MET A 148 -19.46 2.30 12.79
CA MET A 148 -18.87 1.19 12.05
C MET A 148 -19.59 0.95 10.73
N GLU A 149 -20.92 1.04 10.73
CA GLU A 149 -21.76 0.88 9.53
C GLU A 149 -21.47 1.98 8.51
N THR A 150 -21.29 3.23 8.98
CA THR A 150 -20.93 4.36 8.10
C THR A 150 -19.65 4.08 7.32
N PHE A 151 -18.60 3.60 7.99
CA PHE A 151 -17.33 3.31 7.32
C PHE A 151 -17.40 2.05 6.46
N PHE A 152 -18.11 1.02 6.93
CA PHE A 152 -18.32 -0.20 6.15
C PHE A 152 -19.04 0.11 4.83
N ASP A 153 -20.21 0.75 4.91
CA ASP A 153 -21.02 1.07 3.73
C ASP A 153 -20.30 2.04 2.80
N PHE A 154 -19.56 3.00 3.35
CA PHE A 154 -18.77 3.93 2.54
C PHE A 154 -17.73 3.21 1.70
N LEU A 155 -16.89 2.34 2.31
CA LEU A 155 -15.85 1.60 1.60
C LEU A 155 -16.42 0.64 0.55
N GLU A 156 -17.45 -0.14 0.90
CA GLU A 156 -18.08 -1.09 -0.03
C GLU A 156 -18.70 -0.37 -1.25
N ASN A 157 -19.29 0.80 -1.03
CA ASN A 157 -19.86 1.60 -2.12
C ASN A 157 -18.79 2.35 -2.92
N LEU A 158 -17.74 2.88 -2.27
CA LEU A 158 -16.69 3.62 -2.95
C LEU A 158 -15.97 2.74 -3.97
N VAL A 159 -15.59 1.50 -3.60
CA VAL A 159 -14.94 0.55 -4.51
C VAL A 159 -15.73 0.37 -5.81
N THR A 160 -17.06 0.27 -5.70
CA THR A 160 -17.94 0.16 -6.87
C THR A 160 -17.96 1.45 -7.71
N ARG A 161 -18.03 2.63 -7.04
CA ARG A 161 -18.08 3.92 -7.75
C ARG A 161 -16.79 4.23 -8.49
N ILE A 162 -15.64 3.89 -7.94
CA ILE A 162 -14.34 4.08 -8.60
C ILE A 162 -13.96 2.92 -9.54
N ASN A 163 -14.87 1.96 -9.74
CA ASN A 163 -14.70 0.81 -10.63
C ASN A 163 -13.48 -0.05 -10.32
N MET A 164 -13.29 -0.37 -9.04
CA MET A 164 -12.22 -1.26 -8.54
C MET A 164 -12.76 -2.62 -8.14
N ASP A 165 -11.92 -3.65 -8.23
CA ASP A 165 -12.27 -5.02 -7.86
C ASP A 165 -11.88 -5.32 -6.39
N PRO A 166 -12.84 -5.46 -5.45
CA PRO A 166 -12.51 -5.81 -4.06
C PRO A 166 -12.09 -7.29 -3.96
N ILE A 167 -10.97 -7.56 -3.30
CA ILE A 167 -10.53 -8.92 -2.96
C ILE A 167 -10.80 -9.28 -1.49
N SER A 168 -11.28 -8.33 -0.70
CA SER A 168 -11.81 -8.54 0.65
C SER A 168 -13.10 -7.76 0.83
N ARG A 169 -13.80 -8.02 1.93
CA ARG A 169 -14.81 -7.11 2.46
C ARG A 169 -14.12 -6.05 3.31
N ALA A 170 -14.79 -4.92 3.54
CA ALA A 170 -14.30 -3.91 4.44
C ALA A 170 -14.16 -4.49 5.87
N THR A 171 -13.00 -4.27 6.47
CA THR A 171 -12.76 -4.55 7.90
C THR A 171 -12.91 -3.24 8.64
N VAL A 172 -13.74 -3.20 9.69
CA VAL A 172 -13.97 -2.00 10.49
C VAL A 172 -13.78 -2.33 11.97
N LEU A 173 -12.91 -1.62 12.65
CA LEU A 173 -12.56 -1.87 14.04
C LEU A 173 -12.51 -0.57 14.85
N LYS A 174 -13.01 -0.62 16.07
CA LYS A 174 -12.77 0.40 17.10
C LYS A 174 -11.53 0.02 17.90
N SER A 175 -10.72 1.01 18.25
CA SER A 175 -9.51 0.80 19.07
C SER A 175 -9.81 0.29 20.49
N SER A 176 -11.05 0.45 20.95
CA SER A 176 -11.57 -0.05 22.23
C SER A 176 -13.10 -0.15 22.16
N PRO A 177 -13.72 -1.13 22.84
CA PRO A 177 -15.17 -1.22 22.93
C PRO A 177 -15.77 -0.08 23.79
N VAL A 178 -15.00 0.45 24.74
CA VAL A 178 -15.40 1.55 25.62
C VAL A 178 -14.43 2.70 25.44
N ASN A 179 -14.94 3.90 25.12
CA ASN A 179 -14.15 5.09 24.87
C ASN A 179 -13.03 4.87 23.82
N PRO A 180 -13.37 4.50 22.59
CA PRO A 180 -12.38 4.31 21.52
C PRO A 180 -11.69 5.64 21.19
N LYS A 181 -10.37 5.61 21.01
CA LYS A 181 -9.61 6.75 20.48
C LYS A 181 -9.73 6.83 18.95
N TYR A 182 -9.85 5.67 18.29
CA TYR A 182 -9.95 5.56 16.83
C TYR A 182 -11.06 4.61 16.40
N LEU A 183 -11.67 4.94 15.26
CA LEU A 183 -12.40 4.03 14.39
C LEU A 183 -11.58 3.88 13.11
N SER A 184 -11.19 2.67 12.76
CA SER A 184 -10.38 2.38 11.58
C SER A 184 -11.10 1.41 10.67
N ALA A 185 -11.00 1.63 9.37
CA ALA A 185 -11.53 0.75 8.35
C ALA A 185 -10.53 0.58 7.20
N ILE A 186 -10.51 -0.59 6.59
CA ILE A 186 -9.71 -0.89 5.42
C ILE A 186 -10.39 -1.93 4.53
N ILE A 187 -10.31 -1.73 3.23
CA ILE A 187 -10.69 -2.71 2.21
C ILE A 187 -9.51 -2.94 1.28
N VAL A 188 -9.22 -4.21 1.00
CA VAL A 188 -8.18 -4.58 0.03
C VAL A 188 -8.86 -4.79 -1.32
N ILE A 189 -8.36 -4.09 -2.31
CA ILE A 189 -8.76 -4.20 -3.72
C ILE A 189 -7.63 -4.86 -4.50
N ALA A 190 -7.85 -5.22 -5.74
CA ALA A 190 -6.86 -5.97 -6.53
C ALA A 190 -5.47 -5.33 -6.45
N GLN A 191 -4.58 -5.94 -5.63
CA GLN A 191 -3.20 -5.53 -5.32
C GLN A 191 -3.04 -4.07 -4.85
N SER A 192 -4.05 -3.57 -4.11
CA SER A 192 -4.13 -2.19 -3.65
C SER A 192 -5.04 -2.11 -2.42
N HIS A 193 -5.28 -0.91 -1.88
CA HIS A 193 -6.15 -0.75 -0.70
C HIS A 193 -6.79 0.63 -0.62
N ILE A 194 -7.85 0.72 0.18
CA ILE A 194 -8.46 1.97 0.65
C ILE A 194 -8.57 1.89 2.16
N ALA A 195 -8.06 2.89 2.88
CA ALA A 195 -8.11 2.94 4.33
C ALA A 195 -8.74 4.24 4.86
N LEU A 196 -9.40 4.15 6.02
CA LEU A 196 -10.01 5.25 6.74
C LEU A 196 -9.67 5.16 8.22
N HIS A 197 -9.29 6.30 8.83
CA HIS A 197 -9.02 6.39 10.26
C HIS A 197 -9.67 7.64 10.84
N TYR A 198 -10.68 7.47 11.66
CA TYR A 198 -11.32 8.58 12.40
C TYR A 198 -10.74 8.68 13.81
N ASN A 199 -10.27 9.85 14.17
CA ASN A 199 -9.81 10.17 15.51
C ASN A 199 -10.96 10.85 16.28
N TYR A 200 -11.47 10.21 17.34
CA TYR A 200 -12.57 10.72 18.14
C TYR A 200 -12.25 12.01 18.91
N GLU A 201 -10.96 12.24 19.21
CA GLU A 201 -10.50 13.41 19.95
C GLU A 201 -10.44 14.66 19.07
N THR A 202 -9.84 14.51 17.87
CA THR A 202 -9.65 15.62 16.93
C THR A 202 -10.81 15.78 15.94
N GLN A 203 -11.71 14.79 15.87
CA GLN A 203 -12.81 14.71 14.90
C GLN A 203 -12.34 14.75 13.43
N LYS A 204 -11.10 14.32 13.17
CA LYS A 204 -10.54 14.22 11.83
C LYS A 204 -10.65 12.79 11.30
N ILE A 205 -10.82 12.70 9.97
CA ILE A 205 -10.72 11.46 9.21
C ILE A 205 -9.46 11.55 8.34
N TYR A 206 -8.63 10.54 8.39
CA TYR A 206 -7.49 10.34 7.51
C TYR A 206 -7.83 9.18 6.56
N ALA A 207 -7.82 9.46 5.28
CA ALA A 207 -8.12 8.47 4.25
C ALA A 207 -6.96 8.37 3.26
N ASP A 208 -6.79 7.19 2.69
CA ASP A 208 -5.88 6.96 1.58
C ASP A 208 -6.42 5.91 0.63
N ILE A 209 -6.07 6.09 -0.66
CA ILE A 209 -6.41 5.20 -1.75
C ILE A 209 -5.14 4.94 -2.54
N PHE A 210 -4.55 3.77 -2.38
CA PHE A 210 -3.50 3.28 -3.26
C PHE A 210 -4.11 2.37 -4.32
N SER A 211 -3.74 2.58 -5.59
CA SER A 211 -4.20 1.76 -6.70
C SER A 211 -3.05 1.47 -7.69
N CYS A 212 -2.94 0.23 -8.15
CA CYS A 212 -2.07 -0.17 -9.26
C CYS A 212 -2.72 0.07 -10.64
N ALA A 213 -3.98 0.55 -10.67
CA ALA A 213 -4.72 0.87 -11.86
C ALA A 213 -5.20 2.33 -11.82
N PRO A 214 -5.34 2.99 -12.98
CA PRO A 214 -5.87 4.36 -13.03
C PRO A 214 -7.33 4.40 -12.57
N PHE A 215 -7.69 5.45 -11.82
CA PHE A 215 -9.06 5.78 -11.44
C PHE A 215 -9.26 7.29 -11.49
N ASN A 216 -10.50 7.77 -11.38
CA ASN A 216 -10.79 9.20 -11.40
C ASN A 216 -10.48 9.83 -10.03
N TYR A 217 -9.20 10.10 -9.79
CA TYR A 217 -8.72 10.67 -8.52
C TYR A 217 -9.10 12.16 -8.34
N SER A 218 -9.42 12.87 -9.42
CA SER A 218 -9.81 14.29 -9.35
C SER A 218 -11.17 14.52 -8.69
N GLU A 219 -12.01 13.49 -8.58
CA GLU A 219 -13.34 13.57 -7.96
C GLU A 219 -13.37 13.07 -6.51
N MET A 220 -12.23 12.71 -5.93
CA MET A 220 -12.19 12.15 -4.57
C MET A 220 -12.70 13.13 -3.51
N ASP A 221 -12.51 14.43 -3.69
CA ASP A 221 -13.10 15.44 -2.79
C ASP A 221 -14.63 15.35 -2.73
N LEU A 222 -15.28 15.08 -3.86
CA LEU A 222 -16.74 14.91 -3.93
C LEU A 222 -17.17 13.59 -3.30
N GLU A 223 -16.45 12.51 -3.58
CA GLU A 223 -16.74 11.18 -3.03
C GLU A 223 -16.66 11.17 -1.50
N PHE A 224 -15.61 11.78 -0.94
CA PHE A 224 -15.40 11.86 0.50
C PHE A 224 -16.18 12.96 1.20
N GLY A 225 -16.78 13.89 0.46
CA GLY A 225 -17.60 14.99 1.00
C GLY A 225 -18.80 14.55 1.85
N SER A 226 -19.27 13.31 1.67
CA SER A 226 -20.32 12.70 2.50
C SER A 226 -19.86 12.38 3.94
N LEU A 227 -18.55 12.19 4.16
CA LEU A 227 -17.95 11.93 5.47
C LEU A 227 -17.56 13.21 6.20
N GLY A 228 -17.13 14.24 5.45
CA GLY A 228 -16.64 15.47 6.05
C GLY A 228 -16.17 16.49 5.03
N LYS A 229 -15.68 17.61 5.55
CA LYS A 229 -15.03 18.65 4.74
C LYS A 229 -13.58 18.26 4.50
N VAL A 230 -13.18 18.10 3.24
CA VAL A 230 -11.78 17.87 2.87
C VAL A 230 -10.97 19.12 3.21
N ILE A 231 -9.89 18.95 3.98
CA ILE A 231 -8.95 19.99 4.41
C ILE A 231 -7.56 19.78 3.86
N SER A 232 -7.26 18.59 3.34
CA SER A 232 -6.03 18.27 2.60
C SER A 232 -6.33 17.21 1.55
N ASN A 233 -5.75 17.35 0.37
CA ASN A 233 -5.77 16.36 -0.70
C ASN A 233 -4.40 16.36 -1.38
N GLU A 234 -3.63 15.32 -1.13
CA GLU A 234 -2.31 15.13 -1.72
C GLU A 234 -2.35 13.93 -2.67
N PHE A 235 -1.66 14.06 -3.77
CA PHE A 235 -1.50 13.01 -4.75
C PHE A 235 -0.04 12.61 -4.84
N VAL A 236 0.22 11.33 -4.64
CA VAL A 236 1.56 10.74 -4.74
C VAL A 236 1.58 9.75 -5.90
N VAL A 237 2.54 9.90 -6.80
CA VAL A 237 2.81 8.90 -7.83
C VAL A 237 3.68 7.80 -7.24
N ARG A 238 3.17 6.57 -7.26
CA ARG A 238 3.86 5.41 -6.70
C ARG A 238 4.47 4.57 -7.80
N GLY A 239 5.72 4.23 -7.60
CA GLY A 239 6.45 3.31 -8.44
C GLY A 239 6.68 3.76 -9.88
N SER A 240 7.30 2.89 -10.67
CA SER A 240 7.60 3.11 -12.08
C SER A 240 7.54 1.81 -12.88
N LYS A 241 6.96 1.85 -14.07
CA LYS A 241 6.96 0.74 -15.04
C LYS A 241 8.30 0.58 -15.77
N HIS A 242 9.18 1.57 -15.68
CA HIS A 242 10.50 1.48 -16.29
C HIS A 242 11.37 0.36 -15.70
N PHE A 243 11.11 -0.05 -14.48
CA PHE A 243 11.81 -1.17 -13.86
C PHE A 243 11.58 -2.49 -14.62
N ASP A 244 10.39 -2.74 -15.12
CA ASP A 244 10.06 -3.93 -15.92
C ASP A 244 10.86 -3.98 -17.22
N LYS A 245 11.12 -2.81 -17.86
CA LYS A 245 11.98 -2.73 -19.05
C LYS A 245 13.42 -3.12 -18.75
N VAL A 246 13.98 -2.67 -17.62
CA VAL A 246 15.34 -3.03 -17.19
C VAL A 246 15.43 -4.52 -16.87
N ARG A 247 14.40 -5.12 -16.29
CA ARG A 247 14.32 -6.55 -16.02
C ARG A 247 14.31 -7.36 -17.32
N SER A 248 13.47 -6.99 -18.28
CA SER A 248 13.40 -7.66 -19.59
C SER A 248 14.74 -7.67 -20.30
N ILE A 249 15.48 -6.55 -20.30
CA ILE A 249 16.83 -6.46 -20.87
C ILE A 249 17.79 -7.41 -20.15
N LYS A 250 17.75 -7.47 -18.80
CA LYS A 250 18.62 -8.40 -18.04
C LYS A 250 18.28 -9.87 -18.29
N GLU A 251 17.03 -10.21 -18.47
CA GLU A 251 16.60 -11.58 -18.79
C GLU A 251 17.05 -11.99 -20.19
N GLU A 252 17.00 -11.08 -21.16
CA GLU A 252 17.54 -11.29 -22.50
C GLU A 252 19.07 -11.51 -22.45
N ASP A 253 19.82 -10.64 -21.76
CA ASP A 253 21.26 -10.76 -21.55
C ASP A 253 21.66 -12.09 -20.89
N LEU A 254 20.92 -12.53 -19.86
CA LEU A 254 21.16 -13.80 -19.19
C LEU A 254 20.87 -15.00 -20.12
N THR A 255 19.85 -14.91 -20.97
CA THR A 255 19.50 -15.93 -21.94
C THR A 255 20.58 -16.03 -23.02
N GLU A 256 21.12 -14.92 -23.49
CA GLU A 256 22.24 -14.89 -24.43
C GLU A 256 23.51 -15.49 -23.82
N CYS A 257 23.86 -15.13 -22.58
CA CYS A 257 24.99 -15.71 -21.86
C CYS A 257 24.85 -17.23 -21.70
N TYR A 258 23.65 -17.71 -21.31
CA TYR A 258 23.39 -19.14 -21.16
C TYR A 258 23.52 -19.89 -22.49
N THR A 259 23.03 -19.35 -23.58
CA THR A 259 23.14 -19.91 -24.93
C THR A 259 24.58 -19.94 -25.40
N TYR A 260 25.36 -18.90 -25.08
CA TYR A 260 26.80 -18.86 -25.40
C TYR A 260 27.55 -19.97 -24.67
N TRP A 261 27.33 -20.17 -23.37
CA TRP A 261 27.96 -21.24 -22.60
C TRP A 261 27.60 -22.64 -23.10
N GLN A 262 26.35 -22.90 -23.47
CA GLN A 262 25.97 -24.18 -24.09
C GLN A 262 26.69 -24.44 -25.38
N ARG A 263 26.90 -23.42 -26.24
CA ARG A 263 27.67 -23.55 -27.49
C ARG A 263 29.16 -23.85 -27.25
N VAL A 264 29.74 -23.32 -26.18
CA VAL A 264 31.13 -23.55 -25.80
C VAL A 264 31.30 -24.95 -25.23
N ILE A 265 30.39 -25.44 -24.40
CA ILE A 265 30.45 -26.80 -23.83
C ILE A 265 30.25 -27.87 -24.90
N ASN A 266 29.33 -27.65 -25.83
CA ASN A 266 29.05 -28.61 -26.92
C ASN A 266 30.12 -28.65 -28.04
N LYS A 267 31.12 -27.75 -27.99
CA LYS A 267 32.27 -27.76 -28.91
C LYS A 267 33.52 -28.46 -28.35
N ARG A 268 33.47 -29.00 -27.14
CA ARG A 268 34.48 -29.86 -26.52
C ARG A 268 34.04 -31.33 -26.59
#